data_d332d958be4777e880acb42c2b60dd97
#
_entry.id   d332d958be4777e880acb42c2b60dd97
#
_cell.length_a   1.000
_cell.length_b   1.000
_cell.length_c   1.000
_cell.angle_alpha   90.00
_cell.angle_beta   90.00
_cell.angle_gamma   90.00
#
_symmetry.space_group_name_H-M   'P 1'
#
loop_
_entity.id
_entity.type
_entity.pdbx_description
1 polymer ?
#
loop_
_entity_poly.entity_id
_entity_poly.type
_entity_poly.pdbx_seq_one_letter_code
_entity_poly.pdbx_strand_id
1 'polypeptide(L)'
;MNLRNKNILTSAGIIVLFAIAAISIASVSKDRDKKSILSARLEAYCDAIYYANAPSTNLPHGIQVSIIRPDGTVISDSRTNPENMENHLQRPEIRRSIDSGSAYAIRESSTSEIKYFYYAKNYGDQIIRCAQPYEVDLEQFFRLDWMLIISIVLLLILALAAMVLLSRHFSEEAEDAAEKEKRRLKHEMTANISHELKTPISSIRGYLETLVNHPEINPENQQLFTERAYLQSLRLSDMIRDISLITKLEEAPHLFKTEPVNIRNVFEEVTEELEETLDAHSITVNNNLPPICVRGNYQLLYSIFRNLVENTAKYAGDGSTATMDYRTSKDETHIFNYWDNGRGVAPEMLDRIFERFFRLNDDRSRTSEGSGLGLSIIKNAVLFHKGKITAYNVENKGLGFRFTLQDLPR
;
A
#
# COMPACT_ATOMS: atom_id res chain seq x y z
N MET A 1 9.52 2.84 -9.70
CA MET A 1 8.27 2.47 -10.42
C MET A 1 7.11 2.83 -9.53
N ASN A 2 6.25 3.77 -9.95
CA ASN A 2 5.16 4.33 -9.16
C ASN A 2 4.17 3.20 -8.78
N LEU A 3 3.60 3.22 -7.58
CA LEU A 3 2.67 2.19 -7.06
C LEU A 3 1.53 1.91 -8.07
N ARG A 4 1.08 2.96 -8.77
CA ARG A 4 0.11 2.93 -9.87
C ARG A 4 0.53 1.99 -11.01
N ASN A 5 1.78 2.10 -11.47
CA ASN A 5 2.28 1.27 -12.57
C ASN A 5 2.44 -0.20 -12.15
N LYS A 6 2.72 -0.46 -10.88
CA LYS A 6 2.79 -1.82 -10.33
C LYS A 6 1.41 -2.49 -10.30
N ASN A 7 0.37 -1.76 -9.88
CA ASN A 7 -0.99 -2.30 -9.85
C ASN A 7 -1.56 -2.54 -11.26
N ILE A 8 -1.28 -1.66 -12.22
CA ILE A 8 -1.67 -1.87 -13.63
C ILE A 8 -0.98 -3.11 -14.20
N LEU A 9 0.31 -3.30 -13.93
CA LEU A 9 1.07 -4.45 -14.42
C LEU A 9 0.59 -5.77 -13.82
N THR A 10 0.30 -5.79 -12.52
CA THR A 10 -0.21 -7.00 -11.84
C THR A 10 -1.60 -7.40 -12.34
N SER A 11 -2.49 -6.44 -12.53
CA SER A 11 -3.84 -6.72 -13.03
C SER A 11 -3.82 -7.14 -14.51
N ALA A 12 -2.96 -6.54 -15.35
CA ALA A 12 -2.75 -6.99 -16.72
C ALA A 12 -2.23 -8.44 -16.78
N GLY A 13 -1.30 -8.80 -15.88
CA GLY A 13 -0.81 -10.17 -15.74
C GLY A 13 -1.90 -11.17 -15.38
N ILE A 14 -2.79 -10.83 -14.47
CA ILE A 14 -3.92 -11.68 -14.06
C ILE A 14 -4.89 -11.90 -15.23
N ILE A 15 -5.20 -10.86 -16.00
CA ILE A 15 -6.10 -10.95 -17.14
C ILE A 15 -5.50 -11.84 -18.25
N VAL A 16 -4.19 -11.72 -18.51
CA VAL A 16 -3.50 -12.59 -19.49
C VAL A 16 -3.51 -14.06 -19.04
N LEU A 17 -3.27 -14.31 -17.74
CA LEU A 17 -3.37 -15.65 -17.17
C LEU A 17 -4.77 -16.26 -17.33
N PHE A 18 -5.81 -15.46 -17.13
CA PHE A 18 -7.20 -15.89 -17.31
C PHE A 18 -7.52 -16.24 -18.76
N ALA A 19 -7.00 -15.44 -19.72
CA ALA A 19 -7.15 -15.71 -21.15
C ALA A 19 -6.47 -17.02 -21.57
N ILE A 20 -5.25 -17.26 -21.10
CA ILE A 20 -4.53 -18.53 -21.36
C ILE A 20 -5.29 -19.71 -20.77
N ALA A 21 -5.81 -19.61 -19.55
CA ALA A 21 -6.61 -20.63 -18.92
C ALA A 21 -7.90 -20.94 -19.72
N ALA A 22 -8.62 -19.91 -20.17
CA ALA A 22 -9.83 -20.07 -20.98
C ALA A 22 -9.55 -20.77 -22.31
N ILE A 23 -8.49 -20.41 -23.02
CA ILE A 23 -8.07 -21.07 -24.26
C ILE A 23 -7.71 -22.54 -24.00
N SER A 24 -7.00 -22.82 -22.90
CA SER A 24 -6.63 -24.20 -22.53
C SER A 24 -7.85 -25.07 -22.22
N ILE A 25 -8.83 -24.51 -21.50
CA ILE A 25 -10.09 -25.23 -21.17
C ILE A 25 -10.89 -25.51 -22.45
N ALA A 26 -11.01 -24.54 -23.35
CA ALA A 26 -11.70 -24.71 -24.62
C ALA A 26 -11.04 -25.79 -25.49
N SER A 27 -9.71 -25.85 -25.52
CA SER A 27 -8.95 -26.87 -26.24
C SER A 27 -9.19 -28.28 -25.71
N VAL A 28 -9.17 -28.44 -24.37
CA VAL A 28 -9.44 -29.75 -23.73
C VAL A 28 -10.87 -30.22 -23.96
N SER A 29 -11.85 -29.30 -23.94
CA SER A 29 -13.27 -29.61 -24.23
C SER A 29 -13.44 -30.15 -25.65
N LYS A 30 -12.82 -29.51 -26.63
CA LYS A 30 -12.87 -29.95 -28.03
C LYS A 30 -12.31 -31.35 -28.27
N ASP A 31 -11.19 -31.68 -27.64
CA ASP A 31 -10.61 -33.01 -27.78
C ASP A 31 -11.53 -34.09 -27.17
N ARG A 32 -12.21 -33.80 -26.08
CA ARG A 32 -13.20 -34.66 -25.46
C ARG A 32 -14.41 -34.88 -26.39
N ASP A 33 -14.93 -33.81 -26.97
CA ASP A 33 -16.09 -33.86 -27.89
C ASP A 33 -15.76 -34.63 -29.17
N LYS A 34 -14.55 -34.45 -29.73
CA LYS A 34 -14.06 -35.24 -30.89
C LYS A 34 -14.03 -36.74 -30.58
N LYS A 35 -13.48 -37.13 -29.41
CA LYS A 35 -13.44 -38.53 -28.98
C LYS A 35 -14.84 -39.09 -28.77
N SER A 36 -15.75 -38.35 -28.19
CA SER A 36 -17.15 -38.76 -28.00
C SER A 36 -17.89 -39.00 -29.33
N ILE A 37 -17.76 -38.05 -30.27
CA ILE A 37 -18.36 -38.18 -31.61
C ILE A 37 -17.79 -39.38 -32.38
N LEU A 38 -16.46 -39.58 -32.33
CA LEU A 38 -15.82 -40.73 -32.97
C LEU A 38 -16.26 -42.05 -32.36
N SER A 39 -16.38 -42.12 -31.04
CA SER A 39 -16.87 -43.30 -30.34
C SER A 39 -18.28 -43.66 -30.75
N ALA A 40 -19.20 -42.67 -30.70
CA ALA A 40 -20.61 -42.88 -31.11
C ALA A 40 -20.75 -43.31 -32.60
N ARG A 41 -19.93 -42.70 -33.46
CA ARG A 41 -19.91 -43.04 -34.88
C ARG A 41 -19.40 -44.49 -35.12
N LEU A 42 -18.28 -44.86 -34.50
CA LEU A 42 -17.72 -46.20 -34.68
C LEU A 42 -18.56 -47.27 -33.97
N GLU A 43 -19.25 -46.94 -32.88
CA GLU A 43 -20.25 -47.78 -32.26
C GLU A 43 -21.38 -48.12 -33.22
N ALA A 44 -21.96 -47.09 -33.88
CA ALA A 44 -22.99 -47.31 -34.85
C ALA A 44 -22.55 -48.22 -36.00
N TYR A 45 -21.29 -48.15 -36.43
CA TYR A 45 -20.74 -49.07 -37.42
C TYR A 45 -20.59 -50.49 -36.87
N CYS A 46 -20.13 -50.70 -35.63
CA CYS A 46 -20.07 -52.01 -34.98
C CYS A 46 -21.48 -52.64 -34.91
N ASP A 47 -22.47 -51.83 -34.48
CA ASP A 47 -23.88 -52.28 -34.42
C ASP A 47 -24.45 -52.66 -35.78
N ALA A 48 -24.19 -51.85 -36.80
CA ALA A 48 -24.65 -52.12 -38.17
C ALA A 48 -24.05 -53.43 -38.72
N ILE A 49 -22.77 -53.72 -38.42
CA ILE A 49 -22.13 -54.97 -38.86
C ILE A 49 -22.72 -56.15 -38.12
N TYR A 50 -22.95 -56.06 -36.83
CA TYR A 50 -23.48 -57.17 -36.03
C TYR A 50 -24.95 -57.48 -36.33
N TYR A 51 -25.85 -56.47 -36.27
CA TYR A 51 -27.29 -56.68 -36.37
C TYR A 51 -27.81 -56.77 -37.80
N ALA A 52 -27.24 -55.97 -38.74
CA ALA A 52 -27.69 -55.96 -40.12
C ALA A 52 -26.96 -56.97 -41.03
N ASN A 53 -26.02 -57.72 -40.47
CA ASN A 53 -25.13 -58.64 -41.20
C ASN A 53 -24.52 -57.98 -42.45
N ALA A 54 -24.22 -56.65 -42.31
CA ALA A 54 -23.75 -55.81 -43.41
C ALA A 54 -22.34 -56.26 -43.80
N PRO A 55 -22.07 -56.54 -45.07
CA PRO A 55 -20.74 -56.94 -45.48
C PRO A 55 -19.76 -55.80 -45.22
N SER A 56 -18.59 -56.13 -44.64
CA SER A 56 -17.50 -55.19 -44.31
C SER A 56 -17.00 -54.35 -45.52
N THR A 57 -17.44 -54.66 -46.69
CA THR A 57 -17.11 -54.04 -47.98
C THR A 57 -17.91 -52.75 -48.25
N ASN A 58 -19.03 -52.51 -47.57
CA ASN A 58 -19.89 -51.32 -47.78
C ASN A 58 -19.64 -50.17 -46.81
N LEU A 59 -18.51 -50.17 -46.11
CA LEU A 59 -18.15 -49.10 -45.16
C LEU A 59 -17.49 -47.91 -45.87
N PRO A 60 -17.64 -46.71 -45.32
CA PRO A 60 -16.98 -45.52 -45.87
C PRO A 60 -15.45 -45.71 -45.96
N HIS A 61 -14.88 -45.14 -47.06
CA HIS A 61 -13.43 -45.21 -47.25
C HIS A 61 -12.68 -44.73 -46.00
N GLY A 62 -11.69 -45.51 -45.55
CA GLY A 62 -10.81 -45.19 -44.41
C GLY A 62 -11.15 -45.90 -43.10
N ILE A 63 -12.30 -46.56 -42.98
CA ILE A 63 -12.64 -47.37 -41.81
C ILE A 63 -12.12 -48.78 -41.98
N GLN A 64 -11.36 -49.28 -40.99
CA GLN A 64 -10.93 -50.65 -40.92
C GLN A 64 -11.82 -51.41 -39.91
N VAL A 65 -12.24 -52.59 -40.26
CA VAL A 65 -13.05 -53.46 -39.41
C VAL A 65 -12.34 -54.80 -39.19
N SER A 66 -12.36 -55.27 -37.96
CA SER A 66 -11.91 -56.62 -37.59
C SER A 66 -12.98 -57.28 -36.74
N ILE A 67 -13.31 -58.53 -37.07
CA ILE A 67 -14.19 -59.41 -36.29
C ILE A 67 -13.26 -60.36 -35.50
N ILE A 68 -13.43 -60.41 -34.18
CA ILE A 68 -12.50 -61.06 -33.28
C ILE A 68 -13.31 -62.00 -32.37
N ARG A 69 -12.81 -63.17 -32.08
CA ARG A 69 -13.39 -64.07 -31.06
C ARG A 69 -13.08 -63.57 -29.65
N PRO A 70 -13.84 -63.97 -28.64
CA PRO A 70 -13.56 -63.61 -27.26
C PRO A 70 -12.17 -64.04 -26.77
N ASP A 71 -11.56 -65.04 -27.37
CA ASP A 71 -10.20 -65.48 -27.10
C ASP A 71 -9.11 -64.62 -27.76
N GLY A 72 -9.52 -63.56 -28.50
CA GLY A 72 -8.63 -62.62 -29.18
C GLY A 72 -8.22 -63.03 -30.61
N THR A 73 -8.66 -64.19 -31.10
CA THR A 73 -8.39 -64.66 -32.46
C THR A 73 -9.15 -63.85 -33.49
N VAL A 74 -8.48 -63.31 -34.50
CA VAL A 74 -9.12 -62.54 -35.58
C VAL A 74 -9.80 -63.50 -36.58
N ILE A 75 -11.12 -63.34 -36.80
CA ILE A 75 -11.89 -64.15 -37.72
C ILE A 75 -11.86 -63.52 -39.13
N SER A 76 -11.98 -62.17 -39.16
CA SER A 76 -12.04 -61.42 -40.41
C SER A 76 -11.46 -60.03 -40.20
N ASP A 77 -10.76 -59.50 -41.19
CA ASP A 77 -10.27 -58.12 -41.22
C ASP A 77 -10.43 -57.55 -42.61
N SER A 78 -10.83 -56.25 -42.71
CA SER A 78 -11.13 -55.57 -43.98
C SER A 78 -9.87 -55.21 -44.79
N ARG A 79 -8.68 -55.32 -44.24
CA ARG A 79 -7.42 -54.91 -44.91
C ARG A 79 -6.35 -55.98 -44.97
N THR A 80 -6.33 -56.90 -44.01
CA THR A 80 -5.25 -57.86 -43.87
C THR A 80 -5.81 -59.27 -43.78
N ASN A 81 -5.12 -60.29 -44.35
CA ASN A 81 -5.53 -61.68 -44.21
C ASN A 81 -5.46 -62.08 -42.72
N PRO A 82 -6.54 -62.58 -42.11
CA PRO A 82 -6.59 -63.00 -40.71
C PRO A 82 -5.52 -64.02 -40.33
N GLU A 83 -5.11 -64.89 -41.23
CA GLU A 83 -4.06 -65.92 -40.97
C GLU A 83 -2.71 -65.31 -40.63
N ASN A 84 -2.43 -64.08 -41.03
CA ASN A 84 -1.19 -63.37 -40.81
C ASN A 84 -1.29 -62.40 -39.60
N MET A 85 -2.38 -62.44 -38.83
CA MET A 85 -2.59 -61.55 -37.69
C MET A 85 -2.28 -62.26 -36.36
N GLU A 86 -1.57 -61.52 -35.49
CA GLU A 86 -1.37 -61.96 -34.11
C GLU A 86 -2.68 -61.90 -33.31
N ASN A 87 -2.71 -62.63 -32.19
CA ASN A 87 -3.85 -62.57 -31.29
C ASN A 87 -4.01 -61.15 -30.68
N HIS A 88 -5.24 -60.62 -30.77
CA HIS A 88 -5.57 -59.25 -30.38
C HIS A 88 -6.03 -59.09 -28.93
N LEU A 89 -6.05 -60.18 -28.10
CA LEU A 89 -6.56 -60.13 -26.72
C LEU A 89 -5.88 -59.08 -25.84
N GLN A 90 -4.57 -58.87 -26.04
CA GLN A 90 -3.78 -57.91 -25.25
C GLN A 90 -3.94 -56.45 -25.69
N ARG A 91 -4.68 -56.20 -26.74
CA ARG A 91 -4.89 -54.81 -27.22
C ARG A 91 -5.83 -54.06 -26.29
N PRO A 92 -5.50 -52.82 -25.88
CA PRO A 92 -6.23 -52.06 -24.84
C PRO A 92 -7.73 -51.92 -25.12
N GLU A 93 -8.11 -51.67 -26.38
CA GLU A 93 -9.50 -51.55 -26.80
C GLU A 93 -10.24 -52.90 -26.67
N ILE A 94 -9.62 -54.05 -26.98
CA ILE A 94 -10.24 -55.38 -26.90
C ILE A 94 -10.37 -55.78 -25.45
N ARG A 95 -9.28 -55.71 -24.69
CA ARG A 95 -9.27 -56.11 -23.25
C ARG A 95 -10.33 -55.34 -22.46
N ARG A 96 -10.39 -54.00 -22.62
CA ARG A 96 -11.40 -53.19 -21.93
C ARG A 96 -12.83 -53.46 -22.42
N SER A 97 -13.03 -53.78 -23.70
CA SER A 97 -14.38 -54.10 -24.20
C SER A 97 -14.93 -55.41 -23.63
N ILE A 98 -14.09 -56.35 -23.25
CA ILE A 98 -14.51 -57.56 -22.56
C ILE A 98 -15.10 -57.25 -21.18
N ASP A 99 -14.47 -56.34 -20.43
CA ASP A 99 -14.89 -55.96 -19.07
C ASP A 99 -16.08 -54.97 -19.06
N SER A 100 -16.09 -53.98 -19.98
CA SER A 100 -17.03 -52.87 -19.97
C SER A 100 -18.09 -52.91 -21.10
N GLY A 101 -18.09 -53.95 -21.92
CA GLY A 101 -19.00 -54.09 -23.11
C GLY A 101 -18.48 -53.31 -24.32
N SER A 102 -17.87 -52.17 -24.13
CA SER A 102 -17.24 -51.39 -25.23
C SER A 102 -16.06 -50.55 -24.70
N ALA A 103 -15.09 -50.33 -25.57
CA ALA A 103 -13.95 -49.47 -25.22
C ALA A 103 -13.28 -48.89 -26.47
N TYR A 104 -12.54 -47.78 -26.26
CA TYR A 104 -11.71 -47.21 -27.31
C TYR A 104 -10.24 -47.08 -26.86
N ALA A 105 -9.35 -47.02 -27.84
CA ALA A 105 -7.95 -46.67 -27.64
C ALA A 105 -7.42 -45.89 -28.82
N ILE A 106 -6.49 -44.94 -28.52
CA ILE A 106 -5.76 -44.21 -29.55
C ILE A 106 -4.33 -44.68 -29.50
N ARG A 107 -3.86 -45.30 -30.59
CA ARG A 107 -2.51 -45.82 -30.70
C ARG A 107 -2.01 -45.83 -32.13
N GLU A 108 -0.72 -45.95 -32.30
CA GLU A 108 -0.11 -46.13 -33.61
C GLU A 108 -0.45 -47.53 -34.15
N SER A 109 -0.69 -47.60 -35.46
CA SER A 109 -0.92 -48.86 -36.13
C SER A 109 0.40 -49.64 -36.26
N SER A 110 0.36 -50.96 -36.05
CA SER A 110 1.55 -51.82 -36.23
C SER A 110 2.01 -51.92 -37.70
N THR A 111 1.20 -51.40 -38.64
CA THR A 111 1.47 -51.50 -40.09
C THR A 111 1.63 -50.12 -40.75
N SER A 112 1.39 -49.04 -40.03
CA SER A 112 1.54 -47.67 -40.56
C SER A 112 1.91 -46.72 -39.38
N GLU A 113 2.76 -45.74 -39.61
CA GLU A 113 3.19 -44.72 -38.58
C GLU A 113 2.04 -43.72 -38.23
N ILE A 114 0.82 -44.00 -38.64
CA ILE A 114 -0.35 -43.17 -38.43
C ILE A 114 -1.07 -43.59 -37.13
N LYS A 115 -1.52 -42.63 -36.33
CA LYS A 115 -2.37 -42.90 -35.16
C LYS A 115 -3.78 -43.23 -35.62
N TYR A 116 -4.36 -44.26 -35.04
CA TYR A 116 -5.74 -44.68 -35.27
C TYR A 116 -6.54 -44.55 -34.00
N PHE A 117 -7.81 -44.18 -34.13
CA PHE A 117 -8.82 -44.29 -33.09
C PHE A 117 -9.49 -45.67 -33.28
N TYR A 118 -9.22 -46.58 -32.38
CA TYR A 118 -9.80 -47.91 -32.32
C TYR A 118 -10.98 -47.92 -31.38
N TYR A 119 -12.12 -48.43 -31.81
CA TYR A 119 -13.27 -48.69 -30.96
C TYR A 119 -13.65 -50.15 -31.07
N ALA A 120 -13.85 -50.84 -29.95
CA ALA A 120 -14.23 -52.24 -29.87
C ALA A 120 -15.53 -52.38 -29.06
N LYS A 121 -16.45 -53.18 -29.53
CA LYS A 121 -17.68 -53.55 -28.84
C LYS A 121 -17.82 -55.06 -28.76
N ASN A 122 -18.08 -55.55 -27.55
CA ASN A 122 -18.26 -56.96 -27.27
C ASN A 122 -19.75 -57.33 -27.32
N TYR A 123 -20.13 -58.30 -28.16
CA TYR A 123 -21.49 -58.80 -28.28
C TYR A 123 -21.70 -60.14 -27.61
N GLY A 124 -20.66 -60.66 -26.91
CA GLY A 124 -20.66 -61.94 -26.19
C GLY A 124 -20.10 -63.10 -27.01
N ASP A 125 -20.60 -63.31 -28.21
CA ASP A 125 -20.13 -64.34 -29.17
C ASP A 125 -18.93 -63.88 -30.00
N GLN A 126 -18.86 -62.57 -30.26
CA GLN A 126 -17.77 -61.95 -31.01
C GLN A 126 -17.55 -60.51 -30.59
N ILE A 127 -16.34 -60.01 -30.85
CA ILE A 127 -15.97 -58.61 -30.66
C ILE A 127 -15.75 -57.98 -32.00
N ILE A 128 -16.46 -56.86 -32.28
CA ILE A 128 -16.29 -56.10 -33.51
C ILE A 128 -15.45 -54.86 -33.19
N ARG A 129 -14.33 -54.73 -33.88
CA ARG A 129 -13.43 -53.57 -33.75
C ARG A 129 -13.48 -52.75 -35.02
N CYS A 130 -13.82 -51.47 -34.88
CA CYS A 130 -13.75 -50.47 -35.95
C CYS A 130 -12.58 -49.52 -35.68
N ALA A 131 -11.83 -49.17 -36.72
CA ALA A 131 -10.70 -48.26 -36.59
C ALA A 131 -10.73 -47.18 -37.68
N GLN A 132 -10.45 -45.96 -37.32
CA GLN A 132 -10.34 -44.83 -38.24
C GLN A 132 -9.02 -44.07 -37.97
N PRO A 133 -8.35 -43.54 -39.03
CA PRO A 133 -7.21 -42.62 -38.80
C PRO A 133 -7.57 -41.49 -37.85
N TYR A 134 -6.75 -41.27 -36.85
CA TYR A 134 -6.91 -40.19 -35.89
C TYR A 134 -5.87 -39.12 -36.18
N GLU A 135 -6.23 -38.25 -37.12
CA GLU A 135 -5.44 -37.09 -37.43
C GLU A 135 -5.81 -35.95 -36.47
N VAL A 136 -4.82 -35.43 -35.79
CA VAL A 136 -4.92 -34.16 -35.08
C VAL A 136 -4.81 -33.08 -36.16
N ASP A 137 -5.94 -32.71 -36.75
CA ASP A 137 -5.99 -31.73 -37.81
C ASP A 137 -5.77 -30.33 -37.17
N LEU A 138 -4.52 -29.93 -37.11
CA LEU A 138 -4.10 -28.61 -36.58
C LEU A 138 -4.74 -27.46 -37.37
N GLU A 139 -5.02 -27.64 -38.69
CA GLU A 139 -5.68 -26.61 -39.48
C GLU A 139 -7.13 -26.40 -39.06
N GLN A 140 -7.89 -27.46 -38.77
CA GLN A 140 -9.24 -27.31 -38.22
C GLN A 140 -9.26 -26.74 -36.82
N PHE A 141 -8.24 -27.05 -36.00
CA PHE A 141 -8.04 -26.46 -34.68
C PHE A 141 -7.91 -24.93 -34.75
N PHE A 142 -7.16 -24.41 -35.71
CA PHE A 142 -6.97 -22.98 -35.88
C PHE A 142 -8.14 -22.28 -36.58
N ARG A 143 -8.86 -22.93 -37.49
CA ARG A 143 -9.94 -22.28 -38.27
C ARG A 143 -11.17 -21.91 -37.45
N LEU A 144 -11.61 -22.72 -36.50
CA LEU A 144 -12.83 -22.42 -35.72
C LEU A 144 -12.59 -21.45 -34.56
N ASP A 145 -11.34 -21.21 -34.17
CA ASP A 145 -11.03 -20.47 -32.95
C ASP A 145 -10.61 -19.02 -33.18
N TRP A 146 -10.40 -18.59 -34.41
CA TRP A 146 -10.05 -17.19 -34.71
C TRP A 146 -11.07 -16.19 -34.17
N MET A 147 -12.38 -16.45 -34.28
CA MET A 147 -13.43 -15.60 -33.71
C MET A 147 -13.32 -15.56 -32.17
N LEU A 148 -13.04 -16.67 -31.53
CA LEU A 148 -12.89 -16.78 -30.08
C LEU A 148 -11.61 -16.07 -29.61
N ILE A 149 -10.51 -16.23 -30.32
CA ILE A 149 -9.26 -15.52 -30.07
C ILE A 149 -9.43 -14.01 -30.23
N ILE A 150 -10.06 -13.56 -31.32
CA ILE A 150 -10.34 -12.14 -31.59
C ILE A 150 -11.26 -11.58 -30.51
N SER A 151 -12.29 -12.29 -30.08
CA SER A 151 -13.20 -11.83 -29.01
C SER A 151 -12.50 -11.70 -27.67
N ILE A 152 -11.62 -12.63 -27.31
CA ILE A 152 -10.80 -12.57 -26.09
C ILE A 152 -9.82 -11.39 -26.15
N VAL A 153 -9.14 -11.20 -27.27
CA VAL A 153 -8.20 -10.07 -27.46
C VAL A 153 -8.93 -8.74 -27.38
N LEU A 154 -10.11 -8.63 -28.01
CA LEU A 154 -10.93 -7.42 -27.94
C LEU A 154 -11.37 -7.11 -26.50
N LEU A 155 -11.81 -8.14 -25.77
CA LEU A 155 -12.23 -8.03 -24.37
C LEU A 155 -11.04 -7.62 -23.45
N LEU A 156 -9.86 -8.14 -23.74
CA LEU A 156 -8.60 -7.77 -23.07
C LEU A 156 -8.26 -6.29 -23.29
N ILE A 157 -8.34 -5.82 -24.53
CA ILE A 157 -8.08 -4.42 -24.88
C ILE A 157 -9.09 -3.50 -24.17
N LEU A 158 -10.37 -3.87 -24.17
CA LEU A 158 -11.44 -3.12 -23.53
C LEU A 158 -11.25 -3.06 -21.99
N ALA A 159 -10.89 -4.18 -21.38
CA ALA A 159 -10.62 -4.25 -19.95
C ALA A 159 -9.38 -3.40 -19.57
N LEU A 160 -8.34 -3.44 -20.39
CA LEU A 160 -7.14 -2.61 -20.16
C LEU A 160 -7.45 -1.12 -20.32
N ALA A 161 -8.22 -0.74 -21.33
CA ALA A 161 -8.66 0.64 -21.55
C ALA A 161 -9.54 1.14 -20.39
N ALA A 162 -10.51 0.36 -19.95
CA ALA A 162 -11.35 0.68 -18.79
C ALA A 162 -10.52 0.84 -17.51
N MET A 163 -9.55 -0.04 -17.29
CA MET A 163 -8.65 0.04 -16.15
C MET A 163 -7.78 1.32 -16.14
N VAL A 164 -7.26 1.70 -17.32
CA VAL A 164 -6.47 2.95 -17.44
C VAL A 164 -7.34 4.18 -17.17
N LEU A 165 -8.56 4.20 -17.70
CA LEU A 165 -9.52 5.30 -17.49
C LEU A 165 -9.94 5.41 -16.02
N LEU A 166 -10.29 4.30 -15.37
CA LEU A 166 -10.62 4.25 -13.94
C LEU A 166 -9.44 4.69 -13.08
N SER A 167 -8.24 4.20 -13.38
CA SER A 167 -7.01 4.59 -12.65
C SER A 167 -6.71 6.08 -12.77
N ARG A 168 -6.97 6.71 -13.92
CA ARG A 168 -6.82 8.16 -14.09
C ARG A 168 -7.86 8.91 -13.28
N HIS A 169 -9.12 8.53 -13.37
CA HIS A 169 -10.22 9.18 -12.66
C HIS A 169 -10.02 9.16 -11.14
N PHE A 170 -9.70 8.01 -10.55
CA PHE A 170 -9.39 7.91 -9.12
C PHE A 170 -8.14 8.67 -8.69
N SER A 171 -7.13 8.78 -9.58
CA SER A 171 -5.93 9.57 -9.28
C SER A 171 -6.22 11.06 -9.25
N GLU A 172 -7.01 11.56 -10.19
CA GLU A 172 -7.42 12.96 -10.26
C GLU A 172 -8.30 13.35 -9.05
N GLU A 173 -9.27 12.51 -8.69
CA GLU A 173 -10.09 12.75 -7.49
C GLU A 173 -9.26 12.77 -6.20
N ALA A 174 -8.28 11.87 -6.06
CA ALA A 174 -7.41 11.85 -4.88
C ALA A 174 -6.48 13.06 -4.82
N GLU A 175 -5.95 13.52 -5.96
CA GLU A 175 -5.14 14.73 -6.05
C GLU A 175 -5.97 15.98 -5.73
N ASP A 176 -7.18 16.08 -6.29
CA ASP A 176 -8.11 17.18 -6.00
C ASP A 176 -8.55 17.23 -4.54
N ALA A 177 -8.82 16.06 -3.94
CA ALA A 177 -9.16 15.97 -2.53
C ALA A 177 -7.99 16.43 -1.63
N ALA A 178 -6.78 15.97 -1.94
CA ALA A 178 -5.57 16.38 -1.22
C ALA A 178 -5.28 17.88 -1.36
N GLU A 179 -5.49 18.45 -2.56
CA GLU A 179 -5.32 19.88 -2.79
C GLU A 179 -6.37 20.73 -2.06
N LYS A 180 -7.64 20.28 -2.06
CA LYS A 180 -8.73 20.95 -1.31
C LYS A 180 -8.43 20.94 0.18
N GLU A 181 -7.97 19.82 0.73
CA GLU A 181 -7.62 19.73 2.15
C GLU A 181 -6.42 20.62 2.48
N LYS A 182 -5.39 20.65 1.63
CA LYS A 182 -4.25 21.57 1.78
C LYS A 182 -4.68 23.04 1.77
N ARG A 183 -5.59 23.43 0.87
CA ARG A 183 -6.15 24.78 0.81
C ARG A 183 -6.97 25.10 2.05
N ARG A 184 -7.79 24.16 2.55
CA ARG A 184 -8.56 24.33 3.78
C ARG A 184 -7.65 24.59 4.97
N LEU A 185 -6.63 23.75 5.16
CA LEU A 185 -5.64 23.90 6.24
C LEU A 185 -4.89 25.24 6.14
N LYS A 186 -4.56 25.71 4.93
CA LYS A 186 -3.92 27.02 4.72
C LYS A 186 -4.87 28.17 5.08
N HIS A 187 -6.16 28.07 4.76
CA HIS A 187 -7.17 29.07 5.15
C HIS A 187 -7.38 29.13 6.66
N GLU A 188 -7.53 27.96 7.30
CA GLU A 188 -7.66 27.87 8.77
C GLU A 188 -6.43 28.47 9.46
N MET A 189 -5.23 28.15 8.95
CA MET A 189 -3.99 28.73 9.48
C MET A 189 -3.99 30.27 9.36
N THR A 190 -4.36 30.83 8.19
CA THR A 190 -4.39 32.26 7.97
C THR A 190 -5.40 32.96 8.88
N ALA A 191 -6.59 32.36 9.07
CA ALA A 191 -7.61 32.86 9.97
C ALA A 191 -7.13 32.89 11.43
N ASN A 192 -6.50 31.77 11.88
CA ASN A 192 -5.96 31.68 13.24
C ASN A 192 -4.81 32.66 13.47
N ILE A 193 -3.89 32.82 12.51
CA ILE A 193 -2.82 33.83 12.56
C ILE A 193 -3.42 35.23 12.73
N SER A 194 -4.40 35.58 11.91
CA SER A 194 -5.04 36.90 11.95
C SER A 194 -5.69 37.15 13.31
N HIS A 195 -6.35 36.14 13.89
CA HIS A 195 -6.98 36.27 15.20
C HIS A 195 -5.95 36.43 16.31
N GLU A 196 -4.90 35.62 16.33
CA GLU A 196 -3.85 35.65 17.36
C GLU A 196 -2.98 36.89 17.28
N LEU A 197 -2.75 37.48 16.10
CA LEU A 197 -2.05 38.75 15.94
C LEU A 197 -2.93 39.96 16.36
N LYS A 198 -4.24 39.89 16.12
CA LYS A 198 -5.16 40.99 16.44
C LYS A 198 -5.19 41.28 17.95
N THR A 199 -5.12 40.27 18.79
CA THR A 199 -5.20 40.41 20.24
C THR A 199 -4.06 41.28 20.82
N PRO A 200 -2.74 40.92 20.62
CA PRO A 200 -1.65 41.76 21.13
C PRO A 200 -1.62 43.15 20.51
N ILE A 201 -1.93 43.29 19.20
CA ILE A 201 -2.00 44.59 18.53
C ILE A 201 -3.08 45.48 19.19
N SER A 202 -4.27 44.92 19.46
CA SER A 202 -5.34 45.67 20.12
C SER A 202 -4.98 46.05 21.56
N SER A 203 -4.26 45.17 22.29
CA SER A 203 -3.79 45.48 23.63
C SER A 203 -2.73 46.60 23.63
N ILE A 204 -1.72 46.52 22.74
CA ILE A 204 -0.72 47.56 22.56
C ILE A 204 -1.39 48.90 22.28
N ARG A 205 -2.31 48.92 21.29
CA ARG A 205 -3.07 50.11 20.92
C ARG A 205 -3.83 50.66 22.12
N GLY A 206 -4.56 49.83 22.86
CA GLY A 206 -5.33 50.27 24.03
C GLY A 206 -4.48 50.92 25.13
N TYR A 207 -3.31 50.32 25.45
CA TYR A 207 -2.37 50.90 26.42
C TYR A 207 -1.84 52.24 25.93
N LEU A 208 -1.44 52.34 24.65
CA LEU A 208 -0.91 53.58 24.07
C LEU A 208 -1.99 54.67 23.93
N GLU A 209 -3.22 54.31 23.52
CA GLU A 209 -4.36 55.23 23.46
C GLU A 209 -4.68 55.81 24.84
N THR A 210 -4.60 54.97 25.90
CA THR A 210 -4.82 55.45 27.28
C THR A 210 -3.74 56.45 27.71
N LEU A 211 -2.47 56.14 27.42
CA LEU A 211 -1.35 57.06 27.73
C LEU A 211 -1.43 58.38 26.98
N VAL A 212 -1.85 58.34 25.71
CA VAL A 212 -1.99 59.58 24.86
C VAL A 212 -3.18 60.44 25.27
N ASN A 213 -4.32 59.82 25.60
CA ASN A 213 -5.57 60.51 25.88
C ASN A 213 -5.67 60.97 27.36
N HIS A 214 -4.86 60.43 28.25
CA HIS A 214 -4.87 60.72 29.67
C HIS A 214 -3.46 61.09 30.18
N PRO A 215 -2.88 62.21 29.76
CA PRO A 215 -1.55 62.63 30.20
C PRO A 215 -1.44 62.88 31.71
N GLU A 216 -2.58 63.03 32.40
CA GLU A 216 -2.70 63.20 33.85
C GLU A 216 -2.57 61.88 34.66
N ILE A 217 -2.40 60.72 34.01
CA ILE A 217 -2.20 59.44 34.70
C ILE A 217 -0.99 59.54 35.61
N ASN A 218 -1.11 58.91 36.78
CA ASN A 218 0.00 58.83 37.74
C ASN A 218 1.20 58.08 37.16
N PRO A 219 2.45 58.40 37.58
CA PRO A 219 3.65 57.78 37.00
C PRO A 219 3.71 56.28 37.10
N GLU A 220 3.13 55.67 38.13
CA GLU A 220 3.11 54.21 38.31
C GLU A 220 2.26 53.54 37.19
N ASN A 221 1.08 54.08 36.92
CA ASN A 221 0.22 53.53 35.86
C ASN A 221 0.79 53.83 34.46
N GLN A 222 1.49 54.99 34.31
CA GLN A 222 2.17 55.29 33.05
C GLN A 222 3.28 54.25 32.76
N GLN A 223 4.07 53.97 33.78
CA GLN A 223 5.11 52.93 33.70
C GLN A 223 4.49 51.56 33.44
N LEU A 224 3.44 51.15 34.16
CA LEU A 224 2.74 49.89 33.98
C LEU A 224 2.20 49.71 32.57
N PHE A 225 1.53 50.76 32.01
CA PHE A 225 0.96 50.66 30.64
C PHE A 225 2.07 50.59 29.59
N THR A 226 3.16 51.31 29.77
CA THR A 226 4.34 51.25 28.90
C THR A 226 4.97 49.87 28.92
N GLU A 227 5.17 49.30 30.08
CA GLU A 227 5.71 47.96 30.27
C GLU A 227 4.79 46.89 29.64
N ARG A 228 3.48 47.00 29.88
CA ARG A 228 2.50 46.09 29.27
C ARG A 228 2.48 46.18 27.74
N ALA A 229 2.55 47.38 27.19
CA ALA A 229 2.65 47.55 25.73
C ALA A 229 3.95 46.95 25.17
N TYR A 230 5.07 47.15 25.88
CA TYR A 230 6.36 46.59 25.51
C TYR A 230 6.33 45.03 25.53
N LEU A 231 5.82 44.40 26.59
CA LEU A 231 5.68 42.96 26.69
C LEU A 231 4.80 42.38 25.57
N GLN A 232 3.71 43.05 25.22
CA GLN A 232 2.88 42.61 24.09
C GLN A 232 3.60 42.75 22.74
N SER A 233 4.49 43.74 22.59
CA SER A 233 5.29 43.90 21.37
C SER A 233 6.34 42.80 21.22
N LEU A 234 6.98 42.39 22.30
CA LEU A 234 7.89 41.24 22.30
C LEU A 234 7.17 39.94 21.92
N ARG A 235 6.01 39.71 22.53
CA ARG A 235 5.16 38.55 22.20
C ARG A 235 4.78 38.51 20.72
N LEU A 236 4.40 39.67 20.15
CA LEU A 236 4.06 39.80 18.73
C LEU A 236 5.28 39.44 17.85
N SER A 237 6.47 39.89 18.22
CA SER A 237 7.72 39.60 17.50
C SER A 237 8.05 38.10 17.50
N ASP A 238 7.86 37.43 18.64
CA ASP A 238 8.06 36.00 18.76
C ASP A 238 7.07 35.22 17.90
N MET A 239 5.78 35.61 17.92
CA MET A 239 4.76 35.00 17.05
C MET A 239 5.09 35.15 15.56
N ILE A 240 5.55 36.31 15.12
CA ILE A 240 5.95 36.56 13.72
C ILE A 240 7.15 35.65 13.36
N ARG A 241 8.13 35.50 14.27
CA ARG A 241 9.27 34.60 14.08
C ARG A 241 8.83 33.15 13.93
N ASP A 242 7.95 32.67 14.80
CA ASP A 242 7.39 31.33 14.80
C ASP A 242 6.64 31.03 13.51
N ILE A 243 5.75 31.94 13.08
CA ILE A 243 5.00 31.83 11.83
C ILE A 243 5.95 31.78 10.63
N SER A 244 6.97 32.66 10.61
CA SER A 244 7.97 32.70 9.54
C SER A 244 8.77 31.38 9.47
N LEU A 245 9.13 30.80 10.62
CA LEU A 245 9.84 29.52 10.69
C LEU A 245 8.99 28.38 10.14
N ILE A 246 7.74 28.27 10.57
CA ILE A 246 6.80 27.25 10.09
C ILE A 246 6.59 27.39 8.57
N THR A 247 6.35 28.60 8.10
CA THR A 247 6.14 28.85 6.66
C THR A 247 7.37 28.46 5.82
N LYS A 248 8.57 28.81 6.28
CA LYS A 248 9.83 28.41 5.62
C LYS A 248 10.03 26.91 5.61
N LEU A 249 9.71 26.21 6.70
CA LEU A 249 9.80 24.74 6.77
C LEU A 249 8.85 24.05 5.78
N GLU A 250 7.68 24.62 5.55
CA GLU A 250 6.69 24.04 4.65
C GLU A 250 6.92 24.37 3.17
N GLU A 251 7.24 25.63 2.87
CA GLU A 251 7.32 26.12 1.49
C GLU A 251 8.73 26.02 0.91
N ALA A 252 9.77 26.10 1.73
CA ALA A 252 11.16 26.17 1.28
C ALA A 252 12.15 25.40 2.19
N PRO A 253 11.91 24.12 2.48
CA PRO A 253 12.78 23.33 3.37
C PRO A 253 14.23 23.24 2.85
N HIS A 254 14.44 23.38 1.55
CA HIS A 254 15.76 23.37 0.92
C HIS A 254 16.65 24.57 1.28
N LEU A 255 16.09 25.63 1.87
CA LEU A 255 16.85 26.80 2.32
C LEU A 255 17.57 26.56 3.65
N PHE A 256 17.21 25.53 4.39
CA PHE A 256 17.86 25.21 5.65
C PHE A 256 19.15 24.43 5.39
N LYS A 257 20.27 25.07 5.68
CA LYS A 257 21.59 24.43 5.62
C LYS A 257 21.76 23.41 6.71
N THR A 258 22.42 22.30 6.40
CA THR A 258 22.70 21.24 7.36
C THR A 258 24.19 21.17 7.65
N GLU A 259 24.55 21.05 8.90
CA GLU A 259 25.90 20.96 9.42
C GLU A 259 25.99 19.98 10.58
N PRO A 260 27.19 19.51 10.98
CA PRO A 260 27.34 18.76 12.21
C PRO A 260 27.08 19.69 13.41
N VAL A 261 26.09 19.35 14.23
CA VAL A 261 25.68 20.13 15.41
C VAL A 261 25.89 19.28 16.67
N ASN A 262 26.63 19.80 17.65
CA ASN A 262 26.75 19.18 18.96
C ASN A 262 25.46 19.43 19.76
N ILE A 263 24.68 18.39 19.95
CA ILE A 263 23.34 18.49 20.57
C ILE A 263 23.42 18.89 22.04
N ARG A 264 24.44 18.39 22.78
CA ARG A 264 24.64 18.75 24.16
C ARG A 264 24.89 20.25 24.32
N ASN A 265 25.74 20.82 23.48
CA ASN A 265 26.07 22.24 23.56
C ASN A 265 24.85 23.10 23.26
N VAL A 266 24.00 22.71 22.25
CA VAL A 266 22.79 23.44 21.93
C VAL A 266 21.77 23.40 23.07
N PHE A 267 21.66 22.26 23.77
CA PHE A 267 20.78 22.15 24.94
C PHE A 267 21.29 22.96 26.13
N GLU A 268 22.62 22.97 26.38
CA GLU A 268 23.25 23.79 27.40
C GLU A 268 23.04 25.29 27.11
N GLU A 269 23.26 25.75 25.89
CA GLU A 269 23.03 27.13 25.48
C GLU A 269 21.56 27.56 25.72
N VAL A 270 20.59 26.72 25.41
CA VAL A 270 19.16 26.98 25.67
C VAL A 270 18.88 27.08 27.18
N THR A 271 19.45 26.19 27.97
CA THR A 271 19.22 26.21 29.43
C THR A 271 19.86 27.40 30.09
N GLU A 272 21.04 27.83 29.62
CA GLU A 272 21.72 29.08 30.08
C GLU A 272 20.89 30.33 29.69
N GLU A 273 20.38 30.42 28.46
CA GLU A 273 19.55 31.56 28.04
C GLU A 273 18.26 31.69 28.86
N LEU A 274 17.69 30.58 29.29
CA LEU A 274 16.45 30.54 30.06
C LEU A 274 16.65 30.49 31.57
N GLU A 275 17.90 30.59 32.07
CA GLU A 275 18.26 30.43 33.49
C GLU A 275 17.44 31.35 34.40
N GLU A 276 17.35 32.64 34.09
CA GLU A 276 16.54 33.60 34.87
C GLU A 276 15.06 33.19 34.97
N THR A 277 14.50 32.66 33.86
CA THR A 277 13.10 32.19 33.83
C THR A 277 12.91 30.91 34.64
N LEU A 278 13.87 29.99 34.56
CA LEU A 278 13.84 28.73 35.29
C LEU A 278 14.00 28.97 36.79
N ASP A 279 14.91 29.86 37.18
CA ASP A 279 15.18 30.24 38.61
C ASP A 279 13.97 30.97 39.20
N ALA A 280 13.32 31.86 38.46
CA ALA A 280 12.11 32.55 38.90
C ALA A 280 10.98 31.58 39.29
N HIS A 281 10.92 30.40 38.65
CA HIS A 281 9.97 29.32 38.93
C HIS A 281 10.57 28.16 39.75
N SER A 282 11.82 28.29 40.19
CA SER A 282 12.55 27.22 40.91
C SER A 282 12.60 25.88 40.18
N ILE A 283 12.73 25.93 38.85
CA ILE A 283 12.73 24.75 37.97
C ILE A 283 14.16 24.26 37.77
N THR A 284 14.37 22.95 37.94
CA THR A 284 15.66 22.30 37.71
C THR A 284 15.66 21.53 36.40
N VAL A 285 16.68 21.71 35.57
CA VAL A 285 16.83 20.98 34.30
C VAL A 285 18.04 20.05 34.39
N ASN A 286 17.78 18.74 34.29
CA ASN A 286 18.81 17.71 34.28
C ASN A 286 19.23 17.37 32.84
N ASN A 287 20.47 17.64 32.47
CA ASN A 287 21.05 17.34 31.18
C ASN A 287 21.85 16.03 31.22
N ASN A 288 21.28 14.92 30.74
CA ASN A 288 21.96 13.62 30.67
C ASN A 288 22.47 13.31 29.24
N LEU A 289 22.60 14.33 28.39
CA LEU A 289 23.08 14.14 27.01
C LEU A 289 24.60 13.87 27.01
N PRO A 290 25.04 12.81 26.31
CA PRO A 290 26.45 12.66 25.99
C PRO A 290 26.87 13.70 24.93
N PRO A 291 28.18 13.92 24.72
CA PRO A 291 28.67 14.77 23.64
C PRO A 291 28.45 14.06 22.29
N ILE A 292 27.31 14.33 21.66
CA ILE A 292 26.92 13.76 20.37
C ILE A 292 26.76 14.84 19.32
N CYS A 293 27.14 14.51 18.09
CA CYS A 293 26.89 15.36 16.92
C CYS A 293 25.82 14.73 16.05
N VAL A 294 24.82 15.53 15.65
CA VAL A 294 23.81 15.17 14.67
C VAL A 294 23.95 16.11 13.48
N ARG A 295 23.96 15.58 12.28
CA ARG A 295 23.95 16.42 11.06
C ARG A 295 22.56 16.96 10.82
N GLY A 296 22.38 18.24 11.09
CA GLY A 296 21.09 18.90 11.01
C GLY A 296 21.21 20.41 10.85
N ASN A 297 20.11 21.11 10.95
CA ASN A 297 20.08 22.56 10.96
C ASN A 297 20.11 23.07 12.40
N TYR A 298 21.12 23.89 12.73
CA TYR A 298 21.31 24.41 14.09
C TYR A 298 20.06 25.17 14.59
N GLN A 299 19.50 26.08 13.80
CA GLN A 299 18.35 26.90 14.21
C GLN A 299 17.11 26.06 14.53
N LEU A 300 16.89 24.98 13.78
CA LEU A 300 15.77 24.06 14.03
C LEU A 300 16.00 23.21 15.27
N LEU A 301 17.21 22.71 15.47
CA LEU A 301 17.59 21.93 16.67
C LEU A 301 17.49 22.80 17.92
N TYR A 302 18.00 24.03 17.85
CA TYR A 302 17.87 25.01 18.92
C TYR A 302 16.39 25.29 19.24
N SER A 303 15.54 25.48 18.23
CA SER A 303 14.11 25.76 18.45
C SER A 303 13.37 24.56 19.07
N ILE A 304 13.78 23.30 18.80
CA ILE A 304 13.23 22.13 19.48
C ILE A 304 13.44 22.25 20.99
N PHE A 305 14.70 22.41 21.41
CA PHE A 305 15.06 22.44 22.83
C PHE A 305 14.48 23.65 23.55
N ARG A 306 14.55 24.84 22.93
CA ARG A 306 13.98 26.06 23.47
C ARG A 306 12.49 25.90 23.75
N ASN A 307 11.71 25.40 22.79
CA ASN A 307 10.28 25.21 22.98
C ASN A 307 9.96 24.16 24.05
N LEU A 308 10.78 23.11 24.19
CA LEU A 308 10.60 22.11 25.25
C LEU A 308 10.82 22.73 26.63
N VAL A 309 11.93 23.45 26.83
CA VAL A 309 12.28 24.08 28.11
C VAL A 309 11.30 25.20 28.47
N GLU A 310 10.92 26.06 27.50
CA GLU A 310 9.91 27.09 27.71
C GLU A 310 8.54 26.50 28.08
N ASN A 311 8.14 25.37 27.48
CA ASN A 311 6.89 24.71 27.85
C ASN A 311 6.92 24.21 29.30
N THR A 312 8.06 23.67 29.76
CA THR A 312 8.23 23.31 31.17
C THR A 312 8.10 24.52 32.07
N ALA A 313 8.79 25.62 31.74
CA ALA A 313 8.73 26.85 32.54
C ALA A 313 7.30 27.42 32.65
N LYS A 314 6.51 27.31 31.57
CA LYS A 314 5.13 27.83 31.52
C LYS A 314 4.08 26.92 32.15
N TYR A 315 4.28 25.59 32.09
CA TYR A 315 3.17 24.64 32.36
C TYR A 315 3.44 23.58 33.41
N ALA A 316 4.71 23.29 33.74
CA ALA A 316 5.01 22.23 34.71
C ALA A 316 4.68 22.64 36.16
N GLY A 317 4.76 23.93 36.46
CA GLY A 317 4.57 24.49 37.82
C GLY A 317 5.88 24.72 38.56
N ASP A 318 5.79 25.58 39.58
CA ASP A 318 6.96 25.96 40.36
C ASP A 318 7.60 24.77 41.11
N GLY A 319 8.92 24.73 41.19
CA GLY A 319 9.66 23.65 41.81
C GLY A 319 9.72 22.36 41.04
N SER A 320 9.29 22.36 39.75
CA SER A 320 9.32 21.19 38.90
C SER A 320 10.75 20.85 38.45
N THR A 321 10.92 19.60 37.99
CA THR A 321 12.17 19.10 37.42
C THR A 321 11.91 18.57 36.01
N ALA A 322 12.73 19.03 35.08
CA ALA A 322 12.75 18.46 33.72
C ALA A 322 14.02 17.65 33.51
N THR A 323 13.94 16.63 32.66
CA THR A 323 15.10 15.78 32.36
C THR A 323 15.18 15.52 30.87
N MET A 324 16.39 15.62 30.32
CA MET A 324 16.72 15.27 28.94
C MET A 324 17.62 14.04 28.90
N ASP A 325 17.16 12.95 28.30
CA ASP A 325 17.91 11.71 28.09
C ASP A 325 18.13 11.40 26.64
N TYR A 326 19.17 10.61 26.36
CA TYR A 326 19.54 10.17 25.04
C TYR A 326 19.76 8.67 24.99
N ARG A 327 19.35 8.06 23.85
CA ARG A 327 19.68 6.68 23.50
C ARG A 327 19.91 6.58 22.00
N THR A 328 20.72 5.61 21.59
CA THR A 328 20.88 5.27 20.18
C THR A 328 20.15 3.96 19.86
N SER A 329 19.51 3.87 18.69
CA SER A 329 18.94 2.62 18.17
C SER A 329 20.03 1.80 17.48
N LYS A 330 19.73 0.50 17.22
CA LYS A 330 20.60 -0.39 16.42
C LYS A 330 20.82 0.13 15.00
N ASP A 331 19.90 0.94 14.47
CA ASP A 331 19.95 1.53 13.12
C ASP A 331 20.55 2.96 13.13
N GLU A 332 21.38 3.29 14.13
CA GLU A 332 22.03 4.60 14.28
C GLU A 332 21.07 5.80 14.39
N THR A 333 19.78 5.55 14.66
CA THR A 333 18.81 6.60 14.89
C THR A 333 18.99 7.18 16.29
N HIS A 334 19.10 8.50 16.38
CA HIS A 334 19.20 9.24 17.64
C HIS A 334 17.83 9.35 18.29
N ILE A 335 17.67 8.88 19.52
CA ILE A 335 16.42 8.90 20.29
C ILE A 335 16.61 9.80 21.50
N PHE A 336 15.77 10.81 21.59
CA PHE A 336 15.74 11.78 22.70
C PHE A 336 14.45 11.59 23.49
N ASN A 337 14.56 11.66 24.81
CA ASN A 337 13.42 11.71 25.71
C ASN A 337 13.57 12.94 26.59
N TYR A 338 12.60 13.82 26.57
CA TYR A 338 12.48 14.97 27.45
C TYR A 338 11.18 14.83 28.25
N TRP A 339 11.23 15.00 29.55
CA TRP A 339 10.04 14.95 30.40
C TRP A 339 10.18 15.85 31.61
N ASP A 340 9.05 16.32 32.11
CA ASP A 340 8.92 17.02 33.37
C ASP A 340 8.09 16.20 34.38
N ASN A 341 8.06 16.67 35.65
CA ASN A 341 7.24 16.12 36.72
C ASN A 341 6.00 16.99 37.02
N GLY A 342 5.56 17.79 36.06
CA GLY A 342 4.42 18.68 36.19
C GLY A 342 3.04 17.97 36.15
N ARG A 343 2.00 18.70 35.78
CA ARG A 343 0.60 18.20 35.83
C ARG A 343 0.22 17.22 34.71
N GLY A 344 1.02 17.08 33.65
CA GLY A 344 0.70 16.28 32.48
C GLY A 344 -0.47 16.84 31.66
N VAL A 345 -1.01 16.03 30.74
CA VAL A 345 -2.10 16.37 29.82
C VAL A 345 -3.12 15.25 29.77
N ALA A 346 -4.41 15.56 29.59
CA ALA A 346 -5.43 14.54 29.40
C ALA A 346 -5.08 13.60 28.22
N PRO A 347 -5.21 12.26 28.38
CA PRO A 347 -4.75 11.30 27.37
C PRO A 347 -5.28 11.56 25.96
N GLU A 348 -6.55 11.97 25.85
CA GLU A 348 -7.21 12.30 24.59
C GLU A 348 -6.64 13.55 23.88
N MET A 349 -5.85 14.34 24.58
CA MET A 349 -5.24 15.56 24.04
C MET A 349 -3.79 15.33 23.57
N LEU A 350 -3.15 14.21 23.93
CA LEU A 350 -1.72 13.96 23.66
C LEU A 350 -1.35 14.03 22.16
N ASP A 351 -2.23 13.59 21.28
CA ASP A 351 -2.00 13.70 19.83
C ASP A 351 -2.28 15.13 19.32
N ARG A 352 -3.19 15.84 19.97
CA ARG A 352 -3.66 17.16 19.55
C ARG A 352 -2.76 18.31 19.97
N ILE A 353 -1.94 18.12 21.00
CA ILE A 353 -1.03 19.19 21.47
C ILE A 353 -0.02 19.65 20.42
N PHE A 354 0.20 18.87 19.36
CA PHE A 354 1.04 19.23 18.22
C PHE A 354 0.28 19.97 17.09
N GLU A 355 -1.05 20.16 17.23
CA GLU A 355 -1.83 20.97 16.31
C GLU A 355 -1.45 22.45 16.49
N ARG A 356 -1.44 23.23 15.40
CA ARG A 356 -1.11 24.66 15.45
C ARG A 356 -2.18 25.42 16.18
N PHE A 357 -1.77 26.38 17.01
CA PHE A 357 -2.65 27.21 17.85
C PHE A 357 -3.48 26.43 18.86
N PHE A 358 -3.15 25.14 19.07
CA PHE A 358 -3.84 24.32 20.06
C PHE A 358 -3.43 24.76 21.47
N ARG A 359 -4.44 24.91 22.34
CA ARG A 359 -4.27 25.24 23.77
C ARG A 359 -5.30 24.46 24.57
N LEU A 360 -4.94 24.02 25.77
CA LEU A 360 -5.86 23.39 26.71
C LEU A 360 -6.92 24.41 27.17
N ASN A 361 -8.19 24.02 27.31
CA ASN A 361 -9.30 24.91 27.62
C ASN A 361 -9.16 25.64 28.98
N ASP A 362 -8.46 25.04 29.94
CA ASP A 362 -8.22 25.62 31.26
C ASP A 362 -7.29 26.84 31.23
N ASP A 363 -6.50 26.99 30.15
CA ASP A 363 -5.54 28.08 29.98
C ASP A 363 -6.11 29.29 29.21
N ARG A 364 -7.41 29.32 28.92
CA ARG A 364 -8.11 30.49 28.33
C ARG A 364 -8.26 31.67 29.28
N SER A 365 -7.88 31.49 30.56
CA SER A 365 -7.74 32.65 31.46
C SER A 365 -6.71 33.62 30.88
N ARG A 366 -7.00 34.93 30.90
CA ARG A 366 -6.27 36.04 30.26
C ARG A 366 -4.77 36.19 30.59
N THR A 367 -4.19 35.26 31.32
CA THR A 367 -2.82 35.31 31.88
C THR A 367 -1.87 34.22 31.32
N SER A 368 -2.33 33.21 30.57
CA SER A 368 -1.41 32.20 30.04
C SER A 368 -0.75 32.64 28.74
N GLU A 369 0.56 32.87 28.81
CA GLU A 369 1.43 33.36 27.75
C GLU A 369 1.87 32.23 26.81
N GLY A 370 1.23 32.04 25.65
CA GLY A 370 1.68 31.09 24.64
C GLY A 370 0.97 31.28 23.32
N SER A 371 1.71 31.19 22.19
CA SER A 371 1.17 31.28 20.84
C SER A 371 0.44 29.99 20.40
N GLY A 372 0.64 28.87 21.08
CA GLY A 372 0.19 27.55 20.64
C GLY A 372 0.93 27.04 19.40
N LEU A 373 2.05 27.65 19.03
CA LEU A 373 2.88 27.26 17.87
C LEU A 373 4.08 26.40 18.27
N GLY A 374 4.58 26.51 19.51
CA GLY A 374 5.84 25.91 19.94
C GLY A 374 5.91 24.39 19.69
N LEU A 375 4.91 23.61 20.12
CA LEU A 375 4.89 22.16 19.90
C LEU A 375 4.75 21.78 18.42
N SER A 376 4.05 22.58 17.63
CA SER A 376 3.98 22.39 16.17
C SER A 376 5.32 22.70 15.49
N ILE A 377 6.10 23.67 16.01
CA ILE A 377 7.47 23.94 15.54
C ILE A 377 8.37 22.72 15.83
N ILE A 378 8.32 22.18 17.05
CA ILE A 378 9.07 20.96 17.40
C ILE A 378 8.74 19.83 16.43
N LYS A 379 7.45 19.55 16.20
CA LYS A 379 7.02 18.50 15.26
C LYS A 379 7.58 18.70 13.87
N ASN A 380 7.49 19.91 13.32
CA ASN A 380 7.97 20.21 11.98
C ASN A 380 9.52 20.15 11.90
N ALA A 381 10.22 20.62 12.91
CA ALA A 381 11.69 20.54 12.99
C ALA A 381 12.16 19.09 13.09
N VAL A 382 11.50 18.24 13.88
CA VAL A 382 11.77 16.80 13.96
C VAL A 382 11.49 16.10 12.62
N LEU A 383 10.37 16.42 11.96
CA LEU A 383 10.05 15.88 10.63
C LEU A 383 11.08 16.30 9.57
N PHE A 384 11.58 17.53 9.62
CA PHE A 384 12.66 18.00 8.75
C PHE A 384 13.90 17.11 8.90
N HIS A 385 14.25 16.71 10.12
CA HIS A 385 15.33 15.78 10.43
C HIS A 385 14.95 14.30 10.26
N LYS A 386 13.90 14.00 9.46
CA LYS A 386 13.38 12.65 9.16
C LYS A 386 13.04 11.82 10.40
N GLY A 387 12.78 12.50 11.49
CA GLY A 387 12.41 11.90 12.78
C GLY A 387 10.91 11.79 12.97
N LYS A 388 10.56 11.27 14.14
CA LYS A 388 9.18 11.19 14.66
C LYS A 388 9.15 11.74 16.06
N ILE A 389 8.03 12.34 16.46
CA ILE A 389 7.79 12.80 17.83
C ILE A 389 6.48 12.24 18.35
N THR A 390 6.47 11.87 19.63
CA THR A 390 5.28 11.45 20.39
C THR A 390 5.30 12.08 21.77
N ALA A 391 4.13 12.40 22.29
CA ALA A 391 3.96 12.82 23.66
C ALA A 391 3.35 11.68 24.49
N TYR A 392 3.67 11.67 25.80
CA TYR A 392 3.14 10.69 26.75
C TYR A 392 3.09 11.30 28.14
N ASN A 393 2.17 10.84 28.96
CA ASN A 393 2.18 11.19 30.37
C ASN A 393 3.17 10.29 31.12
N VAL A 394 3.97 10.89 31.99
CA VAL A 394 4.87 10.18 32.90
C VAL A 394 4.08 9.61 34.08
N GLU A 395 4.38 8.40 34.51
CA GLU A 395 3.79 7.83 35.74
C GLU A 395 4.01 8.77 36.93
N ASN A 396 2.95 9.07 37.71
CA ASN A 396 2.93 9.99 38.87
C ASN A 396 2.93 11.50 38.55
N LYS A 397 2.41 11.89 37.39
CA LYS A 397 2.30 13.27 36.86
C LYS A 397 3.52 13.72 36.09
N GLY A 398 3.28 14.50 35.04
CA GLY A 398 4.26 15.07 34.15
C GLY A 398 3.98 14.78 32.68
N LEU A 399 4.56 15.57 31.81
CA LEU A 399 4.48 15.42 30.36
C LEU A 399 5.84 15.04 29.80
N GLY A 400 5.87 14.00 28.96
CA GLY A 400 7.09 13.57 28.28
C GLY A 400 6.95 13.65 26.77
N PHE A 401 8.08 13.91 26.11
CA PHE A 401 8.23 13.92 24.67
C PHE A 401 9.34 12.96 24.28
N ARG A 402 9.03 12.02 23.39
CA ARG A 402 10.03 11.15 22.78
C ARG A 402 10.13 11.51 21.31
N PHE A 403 11.32 11.86 20.87
CA PHE A 403 11.55 12.17 19.47
C PHE A 403 12.83 11.53 18.95
N THR A 404 12.87 11.35 17.64
CA THR A 404 14.03 10.79 16.94
C THR A 404 14.58 11.82 15.95
N LEU A 405 15.88 11.78 15.73
CA LEU A 405 16.55 12.54 14.67
C LEU A 405 17.41 11.58 13.86
N GLN A 406 17.50 11.83 12.57
CA GLN A 406 18.42 11.13 11.65
C GLN A 406 19.43 12.14 11.10
N ASP A 407 20.63 11.66 10.87
CA ASP A 407 21.62 12.46 10.16
C ASP A 407 21.12 12.79 8.73
N LEU A 408 21.11 14.08 8.41
CA LEU A 408 20.74 14.53 7.08
C LEU A 408 21.94 14.39 6.13
N PRO A 409 21.70 14.09 4.86
CA PRO A 409 22.76 14.02 3.85
C PRO A 409 23.50 15.35 3.70
N ARG A 410 24.73 15.26 3.18
CA ARG A 410 25.58 16.43 2.89
C ARG A 410 24.98 17.29 1.78
#